data_fb53b5247f74ed7f7742d929a018dfa1
#
_entry.id   fb53b5247f74ed7f7742d929a018dfa1
#
_cell.length_a   1.000
_cell.length_b   1.000
_cell.length_c   1.000
_cell.angle_alpha   90.00
_cell.angle_beta   90.00
_cell.angle_gamma   90.00
#
_symmetry.space_group_name_H-M   'P 1'
#
loop_
_entity.id
_entity.type
_entity.pdbx_description
1 polymer ?
#
loop_
_entity_poly.entity_id
_entity_poly.type
_entity_poly.pdbx_seq_one_letter_code
_entity_poly.pdbx_strand_id
1 'polypeptide(L)'
;MLQHMGTYNFTLSIRGGSVPFSRPIPMSPSNGCEWEHTLIQQSLSFLPRPQSDTECLTLNISVPKSSDRANLPVLVFVHGGAFATGSSSYPQYDLAQITALSAKIGKPIIAISIK
;
A
#
# COMPACT_ATOMS: atom_id res chain seq x y z
N MET A 1 10.27 28.50 1.59
CA MET A 1 11.01 27.46 0.86
C MET A 1 10.39 26.11 1.21
N LEU A 2 9.44 25.61 0.43
CA LEU A 2 8.76 24.33 0.64
C LEU A 2 9.72 23.22 0.17
N GLN A 3 10.46 22.63 1.10
CA GLN A 3 11.18 21.41 0.81
C GLN A 3 10.16 20.35 0.38
N HIS A 4 10.43 19.69 -0.71
CA HIS A 4 9.66 18.53 -1.20
C HIS A 4 9.71 17.42 -0.13
N MET A 5 8.69 17.40 0.71
CA MET A 5 8.49 16.33 1.68
C MET A 5 8.04 15.09 0.89
N GLY A 6 9.00 14.27 0.52
CA GLY A 6 8.73 13.03 -0.17
C GLY A 6 8.56 11.86 0.80
N THR A 7 8.03 10.77 0.30
CA THR A 7 7.97 9.48 0.98
C THR A 7 8.85 8.46 0.25
N TYR A 8 9.32 7.47 1.00
CA TYR A 8 9.90 6.26 0.42
C TYR A 8 8.85 5.15 0.51
N ASN A 9 8.59 4.49 -0.60
CA ASN A 9 7.70 3.34 -0.65
C ASN A 9 8.53 2.08 -0.94
N PHE A 10 8.32 1.07 -0.13
CA PHE A 10 8.96 -0.23 -0.26
C PHE A 10 7.90 -1.31 -0.28
N THR A 11 8.07 -2.31 -1.11
CA THR A 11 7.32 -3.55 -1.01
C THR A 11 8.27 -4.63 -0.51
N LEU A 12 7.91 -5.29 0.57
CA LEU A 12 8.69 -6.35 1.19
C LEU A 12 7.95 -7.67 1.08
N SER A 13 8.63 -8.71 0.63
CA SER A 13 8.10 -10.07 0.66
C SER A 13 8.27 -10.68 2.05
N ILE A 14 7.31 -11.50 2.48
CA ILE A 14 7.42 -12.28 3.74
C ILE A 14 8.63 -13.23 3.70
N ARG A 15 9.09 -13.63 2.51
CA ARG A 15 10.31 -14.43 2.33
C ARG A 15 11.61 -13.64 2.41
N GLY A 16 11.53 -12.33 2.70
CA GLY A 16 12.66 -11.41 2.81
C GLY A 16 13.03 -10.73 1.49
N GLY A 17 13.63 -9.56 1.63
CA GLY A 17 14.09 -8.73 0.51
C GLY A 17 13.06 -7.75 -0.01
N SER A 18 13.54 -6.68 -0.64
CA SER A 18 12.72 -5.72 -1.36
C SER A 18 12.26 -6.32 -2.69
N VAL A 19 10.99 -6.16 -3.02
CA VAL A 19 10.39 -6.68 -4.25
C VAL A 19 9.73 -5.56 -5.06
N PRO A 20 9.58 -5.73 -6.38
CA PRO A 20 8.88 -4.76 -7.22
C PRO A 20 7.44 -4.51 -6.75
N PHE A 21 6.99 -3.28 -6.87
CA PHE A 21 5.60 -2.89 -6.55
C PHE A 21 4.56 -3.62 -7.43
N SER A 22 4.98 -4.15 -8.57
CA SER A 22 4.17 -4.89 -9.54
C SER A 22 3.93 -6.37 -9.18
N ARG A 23 4.19 -6.77 -7.95
CA ARG A 23 3.94 -8.15 -7.50
C ARG A 23 2.49 -8.59 -7.70
N PRO A 24 2.26 -9.89 -7.90
CA PRO A 24 0.91 -10.45 -7.97
C PRO A 24 0.06 -10.10 -6.77
N ILE A 25 -1.24 -9.97 -6.99
CA ILE A 25 -2.24 -9.80 -5.94
C ILE A 25 -2.79 -11.18 -5.52
N PRO A 26 -3.46 -11.28 -4.35
CA PRO A 26 -4.11 -12.53 -3.93
C PRO A 26 -5.08 -13.06 -4.97
N MET A 27 -5.21 -14.37 -5.04
CA MET A 27 -6.25 -15.01 -5.86
C MET A 27 -7.62 -14.55 -5.42
N SER A 28 -8.46 -14.24 -6.39
CA SER A 28 -9.85 -13.87 -6.17
C SER A 28 -10.70 -14.46 -7.31
N PRO A 29 -12.03 -14.51 -7.16
CA PRO A 29 -12.91 -14.86 -8.28
C PRO A 29 -12.59 -14.02 -9.51
N SER A 30 -12.77 -14.57 -10.70
CA SER A 30 -12.55 -13.86 -11.96
C SER A 30 -13.29 -12.51 -11.94
N ASN A 31 -12.57 -11.44 -12.26
CA ASN A 31 -13.04 -10.06 -12.23
C ASN A 31 -13.43 -9.51 -10.83
N GLY A 32 -13.23 -10.27 -9.74
CA GLY A 32 -13.61 -9.83 -8.39
C GLY A 32 -12.89 -8.55 -7.97
N CYS A 33 -11.59 -8.45 -8.23
CA CYS A 33 -10.80 -7.27 -7.91
C CYS A 33 -11.19 -6.04 -8.74
N GLU A 34 -11.46 -6.22 -10.02
CA GLU A 34 -11.92 -5.14 -10.91
C GLU A 34 -13.30 -4.66 -10.50
N TRP A 35 -14.21 -5.59 -10.23
CA TRP A 35 -15.56 -5.28 -9.79
C TRP A 35 -15.55 -4.51 -8.46
N GLU A 36 -14.80 -4.97 -7.47
CA GLU A 36 -14.64 -4.28 -6.20
C GLU A 36 -14.08 -2.86 -6.39
N HIS A 37 -13.06 -2.70 -7.21
CA HIS A 37 -12.48 -1.40 -7.51
C HIS A 37 -13.48 -0.45 -8.13
N THR A 38 -14.27 -0.90 -9.10
CA THR A 38 -15.27 -0.07 -9.77
C THR A 38 -16.44 0.34 -8.86
N LEU A 39 -16.76 -0.47 -7.85
CA LEU A 39 -17.76 -0.11 -6.85
C LEU A 39 -17.25 0.91 -5.83
N ILE A 40 -16.01 0.76 -5.38
CA ILE A 40 -15.45 1.57 -4.30
C ILE A 40 -14.88 2.89 -4.84
N GLN A 41 -14.18 2.85 -5.97
CA GLN A 41 -13.42 3.99 -6.49
C GLN A 41 -13.45 4.05 -8.02
N GLN A 42 -14.41 4.79 -8.56
CA GLN A 42 -14.61 4.91 -10.00
C GLN A 42 -13.69 5.94 -10.69
N SER A 43 -13.11 6.87 -9.95
CA SER A 43 -12.30 7.97 -10.51
C SER A 43 -10.81 7.63 -10.67
N LEU A 44 -10.34 6.52 -10.10
CA LEU A 44 -8.97 6.06 -10.24
C LEU A 44 -8.88 4.94 -11.28
N SER A 45 -7.86 4.97 -12.12
CA SER A 45 -7.65 3.91 -13.09
C SER A 45 -7.27 2.60 -12.41
N PHE A 46 -7.91 1.51 -12.83
CA PHE A 46 -7.54 0.17 -12.43
C PHE A 46 -6.51 -0.39 -13.42
N LEU A 47 -5.36 -0.80 -12.88
CA LEU A 47 -4.36 -1.52 -13.66
C LEU A 47 -4.46 -3.00 -13.32
N PRO A 48 -4.86 -3.87 -14.28
CA PRO A 48 -4.90 -5.31 -14.06
C PRO A 48 -3.54 -5.83 -13.59
N ARG A 49 -3.56 -6.72 -12.60
CA ARG A 49 -2.36 -7.35 -12.06
C ARG A 49 -2.50 -8.87 -12.09
N PRO A 50 -1.40 -9.59 -12.32
CA PRO A 50 -1.43 -11.03 -12.19
C PRO A 50 -1.85 -11.42 -10.76
N GLN A 51 -2.54 -12.53 -10.64
CA GLN A 51 -2.94 -13.10 -9.35
C GLN A 51 -2.06 -14.31 -9.03
N SER A 52 -1.83 -14.55 -7.75
CA SER A 52 -1.07 -15.69 -7.26
C SER A 52 -1.53 -16.05 -5.85
N ASP A 53 -1.56 -17.32 -5.54
CA ASP A 53 -1.81 -17.86 -4.20
C ASP A 53 -0.55 -17.91 -3.33
N THR A 54 0.63 -17.89 -3.93
CA THR A 54 1.90 -18.05 -3.23
C THR A 54 2.79 -16.80 -3.25
N GLU A 55 2.71 -15.99 -4.29
CA GLU A 55 3.58 -14.83 -4.52
C GLU A 55 2.95 -13.50 -4.07
N CYS A 56 1.73 -13.54 -3.54
CA CYS A 56 0.98 -12.35 -3.13
C CYS A 56 1.30 -11.84 -1.71
N LEU A 57 1.91 -12.65 -0.86
CA LEU A 57 2.16 -12.30 0.55
C LEU A 57 3.30 -11.27 0.67
N THR A 58 2.93 -10.03 0.59
CA THR A 58 3.86 -8.89 0.61
C THR A 58 3.35 -7.78 1.54
N LEU A 59 4.24 -6.88 1.93
CA LEU A 59 3.94 -5.65 2.65
C LEU A 59 4.34 -4.46 1.79
N ASN A 60 3.49 -3.43 1.77
CA ASN A 60 3.88 -2.12 1.27
C ASN A 60 4.20 -1.23 2.48
N ILE A 61 5.35 -0.59 2.47
CA ILE A 61 5.82 0.27 3.56
C ILE A 61 6.07 1.67 3.01
N SER A 62 5.42 2.66 3.60
CA SER A 62 5.61 4.08 3.30
C SER A 62 6.29 4.75 4.49
N VAL A 63 7.45 5.37 4.23
CA VAL A 63 8.28 6.03 5.24
C VAL A 63 8.46 7.50 4.86
N PRO A 64 8.27 8.45 5.80
CA PRO A 64 8.50 9.86 5.50
C PRO A 64 10.00 10.13 5.27
N LYS A 65 10.30 11.05 4.37
CA LYS A 65 11.66 11.60 4.20
C LYS A 65 11.95 12.57 5.34
N SER A 66 12.18 12.07 6.53
CA SER A 66 12.57 12.87 7.69
C SER A 66 14.04 12.65 8.03
N SER A 67 14.72 13.67 8.53
CA SER A 67 16.08 13.56 9.06
C SER A 67 16.13 12.79 10.39
N ASP A 68 15.06 12.87 11.17
CA ASP A 68 14.89 12.13 12.42
C ASP A 68 13.83 11.03 12.24
N ARG A 69 14.28 9.79 12.10
CA ARG A 69 13.45 8.61 11.87
C ARG A 69 13.43 7.64 13.04
N ALA A 70 14.06 7.99 14.15
CA ALA A 70 14.07 7.14 15.33
C ALA A 70 12.68 7.14 16.00
N ASN A 71 12.19 5.95 16.32
CA ASN A 71 10.98 5.75 17.13
C ASN A 71 9.68 6.34 16.56
N LEU A 72 9.49 6.27 15.22
CA LEU A 72 8.25 6.73 14.62
C LEU A 72 7.10 5.75 14.92
N PRO A 73 5.89 6.25 15.21
CA PRO A 73 4.70 5.44 15.31
C PRO A 73 4.42 4.69 14.01
N VAL A 74 3.87 3.49 14.10
CA VAL A 74 3.53 2.65 12.96
C VAL A 74 2.02 2.53 12.84
N LEU A 75 1.49 2.90 11.67
CA LEU A 75 0.12 2.63 11.25
C LEU A 75 0.11 1.35 10.42
N VAL A 76 -0.68 0.36 10.84
CA VAL A 76 -0.91 -0.86 10.05
C VAL A 76 -2.30 -0.79 9.45
N PHE A 77 -2.38 -0.88 8.12
CA PHE A 77 -3.62 -0.92 7.37
C PHE A 77 -3.88 -2.34 6.85
N VAL A 78 -5.05 -2.86 7.14
CA VAL A 78 -5.53 -4.15 6.63
C VAL A 78 -6.72 -3.85 5.72
N HIS A 79 -6.60 -4.22 4.43
CA HIS A 79 -7.66 -4.00 3.46
C HIS A 79 -8.89 -4.86 3.74
N GLY A 80 -10.06 -4.39 3.32
CA GLY A 80 -11.30 -5.14 3.35
C GLY A 80 -11.41 -6.16 2.20
N GLY A 81 -12.65 -6.64 1.93
CA GLY A 81 -12.95 -7.56 0.83
C GLY A 81 -13.68 -8.82 1.27
N ALA A 82 -14.26 -8.82 2.48
CA ALA A 82 -15.10 -9.90 3.03
C ALA A 82 -14.43 -11.29 2.97
N PHE A 83 -13.11 -11.35 3.08
CA PHE A 83 -12.28 -12.57 2.96
C PHE A 83 -12.36 -13.26 1.58
N ALA A 84 -12.96 -12.62 0.58
CA ALA A 84 -13.13 -13.19 -0.75
C ALA A 84 -12.36 -12.44 -1.83
N THR A 85 -12.15 -11.13 -1.63
CA THR A 85 -11.47 -10.25 -2.57
C THR A 85 -10.57 -9.29 -1.82
N GLY A 86 -9.97 -8.35 -2.53
CA GLY A 86 -9.23 -7.26 -1.92
C GLY A 86 -7.73 -7.35 -2.10
N SER A 87 -7.11 -6.20 -2.07
CA SER A 87 -5.65 -6.07 -2.14
C SER A 87 -5.22 -4.70 -1.64
N SER A 88 -4.15 -4.64 -0.87
CA SER A 88 -3.50 -3.38 -0.53
C SER A 88 -2.84 -2.66 -1.71
N SER A 89 -2.87 -3.28 -2.90
CA SER A 89 -2.33 -2.68 -4.13
C SER A 89 -3.32 -1.79 -4.87
N TYR A 90 -4.53 -1.65 -4.38
CA TYR A 90 -5.48 -0.73 -4.99
C TYR A 90 -5.05 0.73 -4.76
N PRO A 91 -5.21 1.61 -5.77
CA PRO A 91 -4.72 2.98 -5.68
C PRO A 91 -5.38 3.80 -4.55
N GLN A 92 -6.62 3.47 -4.16
CA GLN A 92 -7.31 4.11 -3.03
C GLN A 92 -6.66 3.78 -1.68
N TYR A 93 -5.84 2.74 -1.60
CA TYR A 93 -5.13 2.30 -0.39
C TYR A 93 -3.65 2.70 -0.39
N ASP A 94 -3.27 3.66 -1.25
CA ASP A 94 -1.92 4.20 -1.22
C ASP A 94 -1.68 5.04 0.04
N LEU A 95 -0.90 4.49 0.96
CA LEU A 95 -0.58 5.13 2.24
C LEU A 95 0.49 6.23 2.14
N ALA A 96 1.06 6.48 0.96
CA ALA A 96 2.05 7.55 0.77
C ALA A 96 1.46 8.93 1.08
N GLN A 97 0.20 9.15 0.76
CA GLN A 97 -0.51 10.42 1.02
C GLN A 97 -0.63 10.70 2.52
N ILE A 98 -1.08 9.73 3.30
CA ILE A 98 -1.22 9.89 4.76
C ILE A 98 0.14 10.03 5.45
N THR A 99 1.15 9.29 4.97
CA THR A 99 2.53 9.40 5.46
C THR A 99 3.11 10.79 5.19
N ALA A 100 2.91 11.32 3.98
CA ALA A 100 3.35 12.68 3.65
C ALA A 100 2.62 13.75 4.48
N LEU A 101 1.31 13.60 4.66
CA LEU A 101 0.51 14.51 5.46
C LEU A 101 0.95 14.50 6.93
N SER A 102 1.19 13.33 7.51
CA SER A 102 1.68 13.17 8.88
C SER A 102 2.99 13.92 9.13
N ALA A 103 3.91 13.83 8.19
CA ALA A 103 5.17 14.56 8.25
C ALA A 103 4.95 16.08 8.14
N LYS A 104 4.03 16.52 7.26
CA LYS A 104 3.71 17.94 7.06
C LYS A 104 3.13 18.60 8.32
N ILE A 105 2.35 17.88 9.10
CA ILE A 105 1.77 18.39 10.36
C ILE A 105 2.68 18.17 11.58
N GLY A 106 3.93 17.76 11.39
CA GLY A 106 4.89 17.55 12.46
C GLY A 106 4.65 16.30 13.32
N LYS A 107 3.85 15.33 12.84
CA LYS A 107 3.57 14.06 13.52
C LYS A 107 3.86 12.89 12.57
N PRO A 108 5.13 12.71 12.16
CA PRO A 108 5.48 11.71 11.17
C PRO A 108 5.19 10.29 11.66
N ILE A 109 4.67 9.45 10.74
CA ILE A 109 4.40 8.04 10.97
C ILE A 109 5.02 7.18 9.87
N ILE A 110 5.25 5.92 10.16
CA ILE A 110 5.46 4.87 9.16
C ILE A 110 4.09 4.23 8.90
N ALA A 111 3.73 4.02 7.63
CA ALA A 111 2.50 3.34 7.29
C ALA A 111 2.81 2.02 6.55
N ILE A 112 2.15 0.95 6.98
CA ILE A 112 2.31 -0.40 6.44
C ILE A 112 0.95 -0.91 5.97
N SER A 113 0.84 -1.35 4.72
CA SER A 113 -0.32 -2.09 4.25
C SER A 113 0.02 -3.55 3.97
N ILE A 114 -0.81 -4.44 4.47
CA ILE A 114 -0.67 -5.88 4.34
C ILE A 114 -1.45 -6.33 3.10
N LYS A 115 -0.82 -7.16 2.28
CA LYS A 115 -1.44 -7.80 1.12
C LYS A 115 -1.99 -9.16 1.48
#